data_37745db5b78788ec9db2b5d7137dd58c
#
_entry.id   37745db5b78788ec9db2b5d7137dd58c
#
_cell.length_a   1.000
_cell.length_b   1.000
_cell.length_c   1.000
_cell.angle_alpha   90.00
_cell.angle_beta   90.00
_cell.angle_gamma   90.00
#
_symmetry.space_group_name_H-M   'P 1'
#
loop_
_entity.id
_entity.type
_entity.pdbx_description
1 polymer ?
#
loop_
_entity_poly.entity_id
_entity_poly.type
_entity_poly.pdbx_seq_one_letter_code
_entity_poly.pdbx_strand_id
1 'polypeptide(L)'
;MCPLSLQKSIHIFLPVESIAFSSLFSYNNTEKNSQTMVFTEDSMDYSQYESQKTGYLKEDFRLFHIKDQTEREFSWHYHDFHKIVVFLSGKVTYHIEGKAYHLKPRDILLVSQGDIHKPEIDASVPYERYILWIREDIAKTQLNNCFQKASDRRFNLIRLDSEIQEQLRELLSQLERASQGSKFGDDLLSESLFTQFMVYINRIFLKESYITDQRSYSADSQVEQLLKYINCRLDENLSIDILAEKFFFSKYHMMRKFKEETGYTIHNYITSKRLLLARSLISQGTPVLKASQQSGFRDYTTFIRSYKKQFGTTPSCNTNS
;
A
#
# COMPACT_ATOMS: atom_id res chain seq x y z
N MET A 1 -47.76 53.68 -8.52
CA MET A 1 -48.96 52.99 -9.05
C MET A 1 -48.55 51.53 -9.26
N CYS A 2 -49.04 50.64 -8.41
CA CYS A 2 -49.23 49.20 -8.62
C CYS A 2 -50.45 49.03 -9.58
N PRO A 3 -50.64 47.82 -10.22
CA PRO A 3 -50.83 46.52 -9.57
C PRO A 3 -50.33 45.29 -10.33
N LEU A 4 -50.02 44.23 -9.56
CA LEU A 4 -50.75 42.94 -9.40
C LEU A 4 -50.81 42.02 -10.62
N SER A 5 -50.22 40.88 -10.47
CA SER A 5 -50.60 39.46 -10.17
C SER A 5 -50.62 38.59 -11.43
N LEU A 6 -50.05 37.41 -11.34
CA LEU A 6 -50.76 36.10 -11.33
C LEU A 6 -49.78 34.92 -11.37
N GLN A 7 -49.90 34.10 -10.36
CA GLN A 7 -49.40 32.72 -10.29
C GLN A 7 -50.00 31.89 -11.42
N LYS A 8 -49.21 30.96 -12.00
CA LYS A 8 -49.73 29.69 -12.52
C LYS A 8 -48.73 28.58 -12.24
N SER A 9 -49.08 27.79 -11.28
CA SER A 9 -48.57 26.45 -11.05
C SER A 9 -48.97 25.55 -12.22
N ILE A 10 -48.01 24.83 -12.78
CA ILE A 10 -48.30 23.71 -13.67
C ILE A 10 -47.75 22.46 -13.00
N HIS A 11 -48.65 21.68 -12.42
CA HIS A 11 -48.46 20.29 -12.08
C HIS A 11 -48.47 19.46 -13.35
N ILE A 12 -47.38 18.76 -13.67
CA ILE A 12 -47.42 17.66 -14.63
C ILE A 12 -47.19 16.38 -13.85
N PHE A 13 -48.27 15.62 -13.66
CA PHE A 13 -48.25 14.22 -13.29
C PHE A 13 -47.91 13.41 -14.55
N LEU A 14 -46.96 12.52 -14.50
CA LEU A 14 -46.87 11.35 -15.36
C LEU A 14 -46.50 10.11 -14.54
N PRO A 15 -47.00 8.93 -14.94
CA PRO A 15 -47.22 7.82 -14.02
C PRO A 15 -46.01 6.90 -13.88
N VAL A 16 -45.95 6.32 -12.68
CA VAL A 16 -45.04 5.24 -12.29
C VAL A 16 -45.44 3.95 -13.00
N GLU A 17 -44.62 3.44 -13.87
CA GLU A 17 -44.70 2.02 -14.24
C GLU A 17 -43.68 1.24 -13.42
N SER A 18 -44.26 0.35 -12.62
CA SER A 18 -43.60 -0.64 -11.81
C SER A 18 -42.96 -1.72 -12.68
N ILE A 19 -41.66 -1.89 -12.59
CA ILE A 19 -41.02 -3.17 -12.96
C ILE A 19 -40.46 -3.78 -11.67
N ALA A 20 -41.15 -4.86 -11.29
CA ALA A 20 -40.75 -5.72 -10.18
C ALA A 20 -39.44 -6.43 -10.49
N PHE A 21 -38.45 -6.26 -9.64
CA PHE A 21 -37.39 -7.24 -9.42
C PHE A 21 -37.49 -7.72 -7.98
N SER A 22 -38.28 -8.78 -7.82
CA SER A 22 -38.29 -9.60 -6.61
C SER A 22 -37.20 -10.66 -6.76
N SER A 23 -36.32 -10.68 -5.83
CA SER A 23 -35.89 -11.88 -5.09
C SER A 23 -34.46 -11.76 -4.56
N LEU A 24 -34.35 -12.14 -3.31
CA LEU A 24 -33.14 -12.39 -2.52
C LEU A 24 -32.54 -11.21 -1.71
N PHE A 25 -33.35 -10.72 -0.75
CA PHE A 25 -32.85 -10.27 0.55
C PHE A 25 -33.95 -10.48 1.60
N SER A 26 -33.89 -11.57 2.34
CA SER A 26 -34.65 -11.73 3.59
C SER A 26 -33.99 -10.86 4.67
N TYR A 27 -34.67 -9.79 4.99
CA TYR A 27 -34.32 -8.88 6.08
C TYR A 27 -34.93 -9.45 7.37
N ASN A 28 -34.06 -9.98 8.24
CA ASN A 28 -34.44 -10.20 9.64
C ASN A 28 -34.07 -8.95 10.45
N ASN A 29 -35.13 -8.23 10.81
CA ASN A 29 -35.06 -7.03 11.63
C ASN A 29 -35.18 -7.47 13.10
N THR A 30 -34.07 -7.48 13.84
CA THR A 30 -34.07 -7.34 15.32
C THR A 30 -32.73 -6.81 15.78
N GLU A 31 -32.84 -5.76 16.61
CA GLU A 31 -31.82 -5.16 17.47
C GLU A 31 -30.83 -4.15 16.86
N LYS A 32 -31.10 -2.88 17.24
CA LYS A 32 -30.19 -1.75 17.20
C LYS A 32 -28.96 -2.03 18.05
N ASN A 33 -27.86 -2.40 17.42
CA ASN A 33 -26.53 -2.18 17.93
C ASN A 33 -25.73 -1.53 16.80
N SER A 34 -25.12 -0.40 17.09
CA SER A 34 -24.16 0.30 16.24
C SER A 34 -22.96 -0.61 15.97
N GLN A 35 -23.11 -1.55 15.04
CA GLN A 35 -21.98 -2.31 14.51
C GLN A 35 -21.30 -1.44 13.46
N THR A 36 -20.17 -0.87 13.85
CA THR A 36 -19.14 -0.46 12.92
C THR A 36 -18.91 -1.63 11.96
N MET A 37 -19.23 -1.49 10.68
CA MET A 37 -18.90 -2.51 9.69
C MET A 37 -17.39 -2.60 9.62
N VAL A 38 -16.85 -3.59 10.33
CA VAL A 38 -15.44 -3.94 10.24
C VAL A 38 -15.28 -4.66 8.90
N PHE A 39 -14.90 -3.93 7.85
CA PHE A 39 -14.37 -4.55 6.65
C PHE A 39 -13.01 -5.13 7.02
N THR A 40 -12.98 -6.43 7.26
CA THR A 40 -11.74 -7.16 7.46
C THR A 40 -11.02 -7.24 6.11
N GLU A 41 -9.69 -7.19 6.11
CA GLU A 41 -8.85 -7.58 4.95
C GLU A 41 -9.29 -8.95 4.38
N ASP A 42 -10.07 -9.73 5.15
CA ASP A 42 -10.58 -11.06 4.86
C ASP A 42 -11.83 -11.12 3.98
N SER A 43 -12.56 -10.04 3.75
CA SER A 43 -13.72 -10.05 2.87
C SER A 43 -13.34 -10.02 1.38
N MET A 44 -12.07 -9.84 1.05
CA MET A 44 -11.54 -10.10 -0.28
C MET A 44 -11.11 -11.57 -0.36
N ASP A 45 -11.73 -12.33 -1.25
CA ASP A 45 -11.38 -13.71 -1.52
C ASP A 45 -9.95 -13.82 -2.08
N TYR A 46 -8.98 -13.97 -1.19
CA TYR A 46 -7.57 -14.15 -1.52
C TYR A 46 -7.24 -15.58 -1.97
N SER A 47 -8.22 -16.51 -1.95
CA SER A 47 -7.98 -17.93 -2.16
C SER A 47 -7.61 -18.33 -3.58
N GLN A 48 -7.71 -17.42 -4.56
CA GLN A 48 -7.44 -17.72 -5.97
C GLN A 48 -6.02 -17.36 -6.45
N TYR A 49 -5.17 -16.75 -5.62
CA TYR A 49 -3.83 -16.36 -6.06
C TYR A 49 -2.74 -16.93 -5.15
N GLU A 50 -2.16 -18.06 -5.56
CA GLU A 50 -0.88 -18.57 -5.04
C GLU A 50 0.32 -17.66 -5.33
N SER A 51 0.10 -16.39 -5.70
CA SER A 51 1.16 -15.43 -5.92
C SER A 51 1.45 -14.66 -4.63
N GLN A 52 2.72 -14.43 -4.34
CA GLN A 52 3.23 -13.62 -3.24
C GLN A 52 2.78 -12.14 -3.29
N LYS A 53 1.93 -11.79 -4.26
CA LYS A 53 1.32 -10.48 -4.46
C LYS A 53 -0.11 -10.50 -3.90
N THR A 54 -0.41 -9.62 -2.98
CA THR A 54 -1.74 -9.49 -2.38
C THR A 54 -2.33 -8.09 -2.63
N GLY A 55 -3.63 -8.07 -2.96
CA GLY A 55 -4.41 -6.84 -3.14
C GLY A 55 -4.29 -6.19 -4.52
N TYR A 56 -5.39 -5.55 -4.92
CA TYR A 56 -5.50 -4.71 -6.12
C TYR A 56 -6.18 -3.40 -5.76
N LEU A 57 -5.63 -2.28 -6.22
CA LEU A 57 -6.21 -0.97 -6.07
C LEU A 57 -6.64 -0.43 -7.43
N LYS A 58 -7.95 -0.25 -7.61
CA LYS A 58 -8.54 0.34 -8.83
C LYS A 58 -8.79 1.83 -8.66
N GLU A 59 -9.01 2.27 -7.43
CA GLU A 59 -9.25 3.65 -7.04
C GLU A 59 -7.91 4.36 -6.81
N ASP A 60 -7.95 5.67 -6.70
CA ASP A 60 -6.78 6.49 -6.43
C ASP A 60 -6.20 6.19 -5.05
N PHE A 61 -7.07 6.03 -4.07
CA PHE A 61 -6.72 5.59 -2.72
C PHE A 61 -7.88 4.86 -2.08
N ARG A 62 -7.59 4.12 -1.01
CA ARG A 62 -8.61 3.48 -0.15
C ARG A 62 -8.15 3.51 1.30
N LEU A 63 -9.03 3.94 2.19
CA LEU A 63 -8.81 3.97 3.63
C LEU A 63 -9.57 2.83 4.31
N PHE A 64 -8.90 2.18 5.24
CA PHE A 64 -9.48 1.17 6.15
C PHE A 64 -9.17 1.56 7.58
N HIS A 65 -10.16 1.43 8.45
CA HIS A 65 -9.97 1.45 9.90
C HIS A 65 -10.27 0.06 10.43
N ILE A 66 -9.27 -0.62 10.96
CA ILE A 66 -9.36 -2.02 11.34
C ILE A 66 -9.00 -2.16 12.82
N LYS A 67 -9.87 -2.85 13.54
CA LYS A 67 -9.63 -3.28 14.91
C LYS A 67 -10.00 -4.74 15.03
N ASP A 68 -9.00 -5.58 15.18
CA ASP A 68 -9.17 -7.03 15.31
C ASP A 68 -8.28 -7.59 16.44
N GLN A 69 -8.58 -8.81 16.86
CA GLN A 69 -7.81 -9.56 17.85
C GLN A 69 -7.70 -11.02 17.36
N THR A 70 -7.27 -11.18 16.12
CA THR A 70 -7.20 -12.49 15.50
C THR A 70 -5.77 -12.99 15.54
N GLU A 71 -5.58 -14.22 16.05
CA GLU A 71 -4.31 -14.92 15.91
C GLU A 71 -4.15 -15.33 14.46
N ARG A 72 -3.45 -14.50 13.71
CA ARG A 72 -3.23 -14.70 12.29
C ARG A 72 -1.75 -14.58 11.97
N GLU A 73 -1.23 -15.59 11.32
CA GLU A 73 0.11 -15.55 10.77
C GLU A 73 0.07 -14.96 9.36
N PHE A 74 0.70 -13.80 9.19
CA PHE A 74 0.85 -13.17 7.89
C PHE A 74 2.09 -13.73 7.20
N SER A 75 1.92 -14.17 5.95
CA SER A 75 3.05 -14.51 5.10
C SER A 75 3.73 -13.25 4.58
N TRP A 76 4.99 -13.37 4.19
CA TRP A 76 5.69 -12.33 3.47
C TRP A 76 5.01 -12.03 2.14
N HIS A 77 4.71 -10.74 1.86
CA HIS A 77 4.03 -10.30 0.67
C HIS A 77 4.45 -8.88 0.25
N TYR A 78 4.02 -8.46 -0.92
CA TYR A 78 4.16 -7.10 -1.43
C TYR A 78 2.91 -6.69 -2.21
N HIS A 79 2.73 -5.40 -2.43
CA HIS A 79 1.63 -4.84 -3.21
C HIS A 79 2.16 -4.07 -4.43
N ASP A 80 1.29 -3.81 -5.41
CA ASP A 80 1.57 -2.92 -6.54
C ASP A 80 1.08 -1.48 -6.33
N PHE A 81 0.85 -1.12 -5.08
CA PHE A 81 0.48 0.20 -4.61
C PHE A 81 1.30 0.56 -3.35
N HIS A 82 1.31 1.83 -3.00
CA HIS A 82 1.90 2.28 -1.73
C HIS A 82 0.91 2.05 -0.58
N LYS A 83 1.43 1.84 0.62
CA LYS A 83 0.64 1.61 1.82
C LYS A 83 1.15 2.50 2.96
N ILE A 84 0.25 3.20 3.63
CA ILE A 84 0.53 3.87 4.90
C ILE A 84 -0.22 3.12 5.99
N VAL A 85 0.47 2.76 7.08
CA VAL A 85 -0.13 2.18 8.28
C VAL A 85 0.02 3.17 9.41
N VAL A 86 -1.10 3.62 9.99
CA VAL A 86 -1.12 4.43 11.21
C VAL A 86 -1.52 3.52 12.35
N PHE A 87 -0.57 3.22 13.22
CA PHE A 87 -0.74 2.29 14.33
C PHE A 87 -1.40 3.00 15.51
N LEU A 88 -2.54 2.49 15.98
CA LEU A 88 -3.28 3.08 17.07
C LEU A 88 -3.06 2.35 18.39
N SER A 89 -3.21 1.02 18.39
CA SER A 89 -3.01 0.18 19.58
C SER A 89 -2.66 -1.25 19.21
N GLY A 90 -2.06 -1.98 20.14
CA GLY A 90 -1.69 -3.39 20.00
C GLY A 90 -0.22 -3.66 20.34
N LYS A 91 0.24 -4.86 20.02
CA LYS A 91 1.66 -5.25 20.07
C LYS A 91 2.02 -5.83 18.71
N VAL A 92 2.78 -5.08 17.94
CA VAL A 92 3.12 -5.44 16.57
C VAL A 92 4.57 -5.13 16.27
N THR A 93 5.26 -6.10 15.68
CA THR A 93 6.54 -5.90 15.00
C THR A 93 6.26 -5.94 13.50
N TYR A 94 6.54 -4.85 12.81
CA TYR A 94 6.33 -4.76 11.37
C TYR A 94 7.65 -4.94 10.64
N HIS A 95 7.74 -5.96 9.80
CA HIS A 95 8.94 -6.25 9.02
C HIS A 95 8.80 -5.65 7.62
N ILE A 96 9.79 -4.87 7.20
CA ILE A 96 9.84 -4.25 5.86
C ILE A 96 11.27 -4.36 5.34
N GLU A 97 11.46 -5.01 4.19
CA GLU A 97 12.77 -5.12 3.52
C GLU A 97 13.89 -5.60 4.46
N GLY A 98 13.60 -6.59 5.32
CA GLY A 98 14.55 -7.15 6.29
C GLY A 98 14.70 -6.36 7.59
N LYS A 99 14.05 -5.22 7.74
CA LYS A 99 14.04 -4.42 8.98
C LYS A 99 12.82 -4.74 9.82
N ALA A 100 13.01 -4.83 11.14
CA ALA A 100 11.95 -5.03 12.11
C ALA A 100 11.64 -3.73 12.88
N TYR A 101 10.44 -3.23 12.75
CA TYR A 101 9.94 -2.02 13.44
C TYR A 101 9.00 -2.42 14.57
N HIS A 102 9.42 -2.20 15.83
CA HIS A 102 8.55 -2.38 16.99
C HIS A 102 7.66 -1.15 17.12
N LEU A 103 6.38 -1.32 16.80
CA LEU A 103 5.44 -0.21 16.74
C LEU A 103 5.04 0.27 18.13
N LYS A 104 4.93 1.60 18.28
CA LYS A 104 4.34 2.28 19.42
C LYS A 104 3.06 3.01 18.97
N PRO A 105 2.06 3.18 19.85
CA PRO A 105 0.86 3.93 19.49
C PRO A 105 1.17 5.26 18.81
N ARG A 106 0.47 5.53 17.70
CA ARG A 106 0.62 6.70 16.83
C ARG A 106 1.82 6.67 15.88
N ASP A 107 2.58 5.59 15.82
CA ASP A 107 3.58 5.40 14.77
C ASP A 107 2.92 5.32 13.39
N ILE A 108 3.59 5.87 12.39
CA ILE A 108 3.17 5.83 11.00
C ILE A 108 4.25 5.11 10.18
N LEU A 109 3.86 4.05 9.49
CA LEU A 109 4.74 3.32 8.58
C LEU A 109 4.42 3.64 7.12
N LEU A 110 5.44 3.88 6.34
CA LEU A 110 5.39 3.99 4.88
C LEU A 110 5.91 2.69 4.27
N VAL A 111 5.07 1.98 3.56
CA VAL A 111 5.43 0.77 2.80
C VAL A 111 5.35 1.13 1.32
N SER A 112 6.48 1.18 0.65
CA SER A 112 6.53 1.53 -0.76
C SER A 112 5.99 0.39 -1.61
N GLN A 113 5.47 0.72 -2.78
CA GLN A 113 5.12 -0.27 -3.79
C GLN A 113 6.28 -1.26 -3.98
N GLY A 114 5.96 -2.56 -3.94
CA GLY A 114 6.94 -3.63 -4.12
C GLY A 114 7.85 -3.90 -2.93
N ASP A 115 7.71 -3.18 -1.81
CA ASP A 115 8.43 -3.52 -0.59
C ASP A 115 7.87 -4.80 0.01
N ILE A 116 8.75 -5.78 0.24
CA ILE A 116 8.39 -7.02 0.91
C ILE A 116 8.21 -6.74 2.39
N HIS A 117 7.05 -7.11 2.91
CA HIS A 117 6.72 -6.85 4.30
C HIS A 117 5.80 -7.91 4.92
N LYS A 118 5.77 -7.95 6.23
CA LYS A 118 4.76 -8.67 7.02
C LYS A 118 4.60 -8.02 8.39
N PRO A 119 3.40 -7.95 8.96
CA PRO A 119 3.19 -7.72 10.38
C PRO A 119 3.38 -9.05 11.13
N GLU A 120 3.98 -8.97 12.33
CA GLU A 120 4.01 -10.00 13.34
C GLU A 120 3.21 -9.47 14.54
N ILE A 121 2.06 -10.10 14.81
CA ILE A 121 1.05 -9.59 15.73
C ILE A 121 0.99 -10.47 16.97
N ASP A 122 1.09 -9.85 18.15
CA ASP A 122 0.76 -10.50 19.40
C ASP A 122 -0.76 -10.36 19.66
N ALA A 123 -1.50 -11.43 19.40
CA ALA A 123 -2.97 -11.47 19.53
C ALA A 123 -3.47 -11.41 20.99
N SER A 124 -2.57 -11.31 22.00
CA SER A 124 -2.96 -11.15 23.39
C SER A 124 -3.70 -9.82 23.65
N VAL A 125 -3.54 -8.84 22.75
CA VAL A 125 -4.18 -7.52 22.81
C VAL A 125 -4.78 -7.14 21.46
N PRO A 126 -5.90 -6.40 21.42
CA PRO A 126 -6.49 -5.93 20.16
C PRO A 126 -5.51 -5.08 19.36
N TYR A 127 -5.42 -5.32 18.05
CA TYR A 127 -4.64 -4.55 17.10
C TYR A 127 -5.55 -3.56 16.35
N GLU A 128 -5.34 -2.27 16.56
CA GLU A 128 -6.10 -1.19 15.93
C GLU A 128 -5.19 -0.32 15.09
N ARG A 129 -5.59 -0.07 13.84
CA ARG A 129 -4.82 0.69 12.85
C ARG A 129 -5.71 1.31 11.79
N TYR A 130 -5.23 2.43 11.21
CA TYR A 130 -5.63 2.85 9.87
C TYR A 130 -4.67 2.27 8.85
N ILE A 131 -5.20 1.84 7.70
CA ILE A 131 -4.44 1.44 6.53
C ILE A 131 -4.92 2.26 5.35
N LEU A 132 -4.01 2.98 4.71
CA LEU A 132 -4.26 3.76 3.51
C LEU A 132 -3.50 3.13 2.34
N TRP A 133 -4.22 2.63 1.35
CA TRP A 133 -3.68 2.18 0.08
C TRP A 133 -3.67 3.33 -0.91
N ILE A 134 -2.61 3.50 -1.67
CA ILE A 134 -2.40 4.65 -2.55
C ILE A 134 -1.84 4.13 -3.87
N ARG A 135 -2.55 4.39 -4.96
CA ARG A 135 -2.14 3.96 -6.30
C ARG A 135 -0.87 4.71 -6.74
N GLU A 136 0.04 4.02 -7.47
CA GLU A 136 1.33 4.58 -7.88
C GLU A 136 1.21 5.83 -8.78
N ASP A 137 0.24 5.87 -9.66
CA ASP A 137 0.10 6.93 -10.67
C ASP A 137 -0.54 8.23 -10.16
N ILE A 138 -1.16 8.24 -8.97
CA ILE A 138 -1.40 9.49 -8.20
C ILE A 138 -0.07 10.19 -7.91
N ALA A 139 0.99 9.43 -7.89
CA ALA A 139 2.37 9.85 -7.77
C ALA A 139 2.88 10.79 -8.85
N LYS A 140 2.20 10.98 -9.96
CA LYS A 140 2.51 12.07 -10.92
C LYS A 140 2.41 13.45 -10.27
N THR A 141 1.74 13.53 -9.12
CA THR A 141 1.81 14.65 -8.21
C THR A 141 2.94 14.41 -7.19
N GLN A 142 3.58 15.46 -6.68
CA GLN A 142 4.67 15.39 -5.68
C GLN A 142 4.27 14.68 -4.36
N LEU A 143 3.06 14.09 -4.29
CA LEU A 143 2.49 13.45 -3.10
C LEU A 143 3.20 12.15 -2.70
N ASN A 144 3.97 11.52 -3.60
CA ASN A 144 4.69 10.29 -3.31
C ASN A 144 6.18 10.50 -2.95
N ASN A 145 6.63 11.75 -2.85
CA ASN A 145 8.03 12.03 -2.49
C ASN A 145 8.42 11.41 -1.14
N CYS A 146 7.48 11.27 -0.20
CA CYS A 146 7.72 10.61 1.08
C CYS A 146 8.13 9.14 0.91
N PHE A 147 7.53 8.40 -0.01
CA PHE A 147 7.89 7.00 -0.27
C PHE A 147 9.27 6.88 -0.93
N GLN A 148 9.57 7.74 -1.92
CA GLN A 148 10.90 7.80 -2.50
C GLN A 148 11.95 8.10 -1.43
N LYS A 149 11.68 9.09 -0.57
CA LYS A 149 12.58 9.45 0.52
C LYS A 149 12.74 8.34 1.56
N ALA A 150 11.66 7.60 1.86
CA ALA A 150 11.70 6.42 2.72
C ALA A 150 12.62 5.33 2.14
N SER A 151 12.49 5.07 0.86
CA SER A 151 13.34 4.14 0.12
C SER A 151 14.81 4.57 0.12
N ASP A 152 15.10 5.85 -0.18
CA ASP A 152 16.46 6.39 -0.20
C ASP A 152 17.14 6.31 1.17
N ARG A 153 16.41 6.68 2.22
CA ARG A 153 16.88 6.63 3.62
C ARG A 153 16.84 5.22 4.20
N ARG A 154 16.08 4.30 3.58
CA ARG A 154 15.77 2.96 4.10
C ARG A 154 15.21 3.00 5.51
N PHE A 155 14.34 3.93 5.74
CA PHE A 155 13.69 4.14 7.00
C PHE A 155 12.22 4.48 6.76
N ASN A 156 11.34 3.60 7.22
CA ASN A 156 9.93 3.59 6.89
C ASN A 156 9.04 4.16 8.01
N LEU A 157 9.63 4.43 9.19
CA LEU A 157 8.88 4.79 10.39
C LEU A 157 8.88 6.30 10.61
N ILE A 158 7.71 6.86 10.85
CA ILE A 158 7.51 8.22 11.37
C ILE A 158 7.01 8.10 12.81
N ARG A 159 7.71 8.75 13.72
CA ARG A 159 7.30 8.88 15.12
C ARG A 159 7.27 10.36 15.47
N LEU A 160 6.08 10.88 15.75
CA LEU A 160 5.80 12.31 15.86
C LEU A 160 5.60 12.75 17.31
N ASP A 161 5.71 14.08 17.51
CA ASP A 161 5.26 14.75 18.72
C ASP A 161 3.72 14.81 18.79
N SER A 162 3.18 15.01 19.99
CA SER A 162 1.76 14.85 20.30
C SER A 162 0.81 15.78 19.52
N GLU A 163 1.21 17.01 19.21
CA GLU A 163 0.35 17.99 18.56
C GLU A 163 0.04 17.63 17.10
N ILE A 164 1.07 17.28 16.31
CA ILE A 164 0.92 16.89 14.91
C ILE A 164 0.17 15.56 14.80
N GLN A 165 0.37 14.67 15.75
CA GLN A 165 -0.33 13.38 15.81
C GLN A 165 -1.84 13.55 15.93
N GLU A 166 -2.30 14.47 16.76
CA GLU A 166 -3.73 14.73 16.95
C GLU A 166 -4.36 15.34 15.70
N GLN A 167 -3.68 16.25 15.01
CA GLN A 167 -4.14 16.80 13.75
C GLN A 167 -4.30 15.72 12.68
N LEU A 168 -3.33 14.80 12.55
CA LEU A 168 -3.41 13.70 11.60
C LEU A 168 -4.51 12.71 11.96
N ARG A 169 -4.73 12.44 13.24
CA ARG A 169 -5.81 11.57 13.70
C ARG A 169 -7.18 12.13 13.35
N GLU A 170 -7.42 13.41 13.61
CA GLU A 170 -8.68 14.07 13.27
C GLU A 170 -8.91 14.08 11.77
N LEU A 171 -7.86 14.35 10.99
CA LEU A 171 -7.92 14.33 9.53
C LEU A 171 -8.29 12.95 8.98
N LEU A 172 -7.70 11.87 9.53
CA LEU A 172 -8.04 10.49 9.15
C LEU A 172 -9.49 10.14 9.54
N SER A 173 -9.95 10.59 10.71
CA SER A 173 -11.35 10.39 11.14
C SER A 173 -12.33 11.13 10.22
N GLN A 174 -11.99 12.33 9.75
CA GLN A 174 -12.80 13.07 8.77
C GLN A 174 -12.79 12.36 7.41
N LEU A 175 -11.63 11.90 6.97
CA LEU A 175 -11.48 11.13 5.73
C LEU A 175 -12.29 9.84 5.76
N GLU A 176 -12.27 9.10 6.88
CA GLU A 176 -13.07 7.90 7.09
C GLU A 176 -14.57 8.20 6.93
N ARG A 177 -15.07 9.25 7.59
CA ARG A 177 -16.48 9.66 7.49
C ARG A 177 -16.89 10.07 6.08
N ALA A 178 -16.02 10.83 5.38
CA ALA A 178 -16.29 11.25 4.01
C ALA A 178 -16.27 10.06 3.04
N SER A 179 -15.29 9.14 3.19
CA SER A 179 -15.17 7.97 2.31
C SER A 179 -16.30 6.95 2.45
N GLN A 180 -17.01 6.96 3.59
CA GLN A 180 -18.17 6.11 3.86
C GLN A 180 -19.51 6.83 3.62
N GLY A 181 -19.44 8.14 3.36
CA GLY A 181 -20.61 8.98 3.18
C GLY A 181 -21.29 8.77 1.83
N SER A 182 -22.55 9.24 1.76
CA SER A 182 -23.35 9.28 0.53
C SER A 182 -24.01 10.63 0.32
N LYS A 183 -23.51 11.68 1.02
CA LYS A 183 -24.02 13.04 0.94
C LYS A 183 -23.41 13.75 -0.26
N PHE A 184 -24.06 14.82 -0.67
CA PHE A 184 -23.53 15.69 -1.71
C PHE A 184 -22.12 16.17 -1.38
N GLY A 185 -21.17 15.87 -2.27
CA GLY A 185 -19.80 16.32 -2.17
C GLY A 185 -18.88 15.47 -1.26
N ASP A 186 -19.35 14.34 -0.71
CA ASP A 186 -18.51 13.45 0.11
C ASP A 186 -17.30 12.92 -0.68
N ASP A 187 -17.45 12.64 -1.98
CA ASP A 187 -16.33 12.23 -2.85
C ASP A 187 -15.27 13.34 -2.95
N LEU A 188 -15.69 14.57 -3.24
CA LEU A 188 -14.78 15.73 -3.32
C LEU A 188 -14.12 16.03 -1.97
N LEU A 189 -14.87 15.88 -0.88
CA LEU A 189 -14.36 16.05 0.46
C LEU A 189 -13.32 14.99 0.79
N SER A 190 -13.58 13.73 0.43
CA SER A 190 -12.66 12.62 0.61
C SER A 190 -11.33 12.85 -0.14
N GLU A 191 -11.37 13.25 -1.41
CA GLU A 191 -10.18 13.58 -2.21
C GLU A 191 -9.40 14.76 -1.61
N SER A 192 -10.09 15.78 -1.13
CA SER A 192 -9.48 16.95 -0.51
C SER A 192 -8.77 16.60 0.80
N LEU A 193 -9.42 15.81 1.66
CA LEU A 193 -8.87 15.33 2.94
C LEU A 193 -7.69 14.38 2.73
N PHE A 194 -7.77 13.48 1.74
CA PHE A 194 -6.66 12.64 1.34
C PHE A 194 -5.46 13.47 0.89
N THR A 195 -5.68 14.44 0.00
CA THR A 195 -4.62 15.33 -0.48
C THR A 195 -3.97 16.09 0.68
N GLN A 196 -4.77 16.62 1.59
CA GLN A 196 -4.28 17.30 2.79
C GLN A 196 -3.45 16.37 3.68
N PHE A 197 -3.91 15.14 3.92
CA PHE A 197 -3.17 14.14 4.67
C PHE A 197 -1.81 13.85 4.04
N MET A 198 -1.78 13.61 2.73
CA MET A 198 -0.53 13.34 2.01
C MET A 198 0.44 14.52 2.02
N VAL A 199 -0.06 15.75 1.94
CA VAL A 199 0.78 16.95 2.09
C VAL A 199 1.44 17.00 3.47
N TYR A 200 0.69 16.71 4.55
CA TYR A 200 1.27 16.66 5.89
C TYR A 200 2.31 15.55 6.03
N ILE A 201 2.02 14.34 5.57
CA ILE A 201 2.98 13.22 5.59
C ILE A 201 4.26 13.59 4.85
N ASN A 202 4.16 14.18 3.65
CA ASN A 202 5.34 14.62 2.90
C ASN A 202 6.11 15.72 3.65
N ARG A 203 5.45 16.74 4.18
CA ARG A 203 6.10 17.80 4.96
C ARG A 203 6.86 17.25 6.17
N ILE A 204 6.26 16.30 6.86
CA ILE A 204 6.87 15.63 8.01
C ILE A 204 8.08 14.82 7.56
N PHE A 205 7.91 13.95 6.57
CA PHE A 205 8.94 13.01 6.17
C PHE A 205 10.12 13.67 5.44
N LEU A 206 9.90 14.81 4.79
CA LEU A 206 10.94 15.59 4.14
C LEU A 206 11.77 16.43 5.13
N LYS A 207 11.24 16.74 6.31
CA LYS A 207 11.98 17.42 7.38
C LYS A 207 12.78 16.41 8.20
N GLU A 208 14.09 16.60 8.32
CA GLU A 208 14.99 15.65 9.01
C GLU A 208 14.77 15.54 10.52
N SER A 209 14.10 16.52 11.12
CA SER A 209 13.88 16.63 12.57
C SER A 209 12.88 15.63 13.16
N TYR A 210 12.11 14.92 12.35
CA TYR A 210 11.07 13.99 12.85
C TYR A 210 11.51 12.54 12.95
N ILE A 211 12.76 12.22 12.62
CA ILE A 211 13.32 10.87 12.73
C ILE A 211 14.05 10.77 14.07
N THR A 212 13.29 10.66 15.15
CA THR A 212 13.86 10.78 16.51
C THR A 212 14.34 9.48 17.14
N ASP A 213 14.06 8.30 16.59
CA ASP A 213 14.50 7.06 17.23
C ASP A 213 14.99 6.00 16.23
N GLN A 214 16.25 6.13 15.84
CA GLN A 214 16.94 5.09 15.06
C GLN A 214 17.09 3.75 15.81
N ARG A 215 16.79 3.70 17.12
CA ARG A 215 16.92 2.50 17.96
C ARG A 215 15.70 1.57 17.88
N SER A 216 14.67 1.94 17.14
CA SER A 216 13.42 1.17 17.06
C SER A 216 13.46 0.01 16.06
N TYR A 217 14.61 -0.27 15.45
CA TYR A 217 14.80 -1.39 14.54
C TYR A 217 16.08 -2.16 14.91
N SER A 218 16.07 -3.47 14.69
CA SER A 218 17.29 -4.27 14.76
C SER A 218 18.16 -3.92 13.56
N ALA A 219 19.31 -3.31 13.82
CA ALA A 219 20.21 -2.86 12.78
C ALA A 219 21.02 -4.00 12.17
N ASP A 220 21.28 -3.90 10.88
CA ASP A 220 22.36 -4.54 10.14
C ASP A 220 22.44 -6.08 10.24
N SER A 221 21.35 -6.77 9.91
CA SER A 221 21.54 -8.18 9.52
C SER A 221 22.32 -8.22 8.19
N GLN A 222 23.16 -9.24 8.01
CA GLN A 222 23.86 -9.46 6.73
C GLN A 222 22.86 -9.51 5.55
N VAL A 223 21.63 -9.94 5.80
CA VAL A 223 20.54 -9.96 4.81
C VAL A 223 20.09 -8.54 4.48
N GLU A 224 20.05 -7.61 5.44
CA GLU A 224 19.73 -6.20 5.15
C GLU A 224 20.79 -5.57 4.24
N GLN A 225 22.07 -5.84 4.50
CA GLN A 225 23.16 -5.37 3.62
C GLN A 225 23.03 -5.95 2.21
N LEU A 226 22.66 -7.24 2.11
CA LEU A 226 22.43 -7.92 0.84
C LEU A 226 21.23 -7.32 0.08
N LEU A 227 20.10 -7.08 0.76
CA LEU A 227 18.93 -6.39 0.20
C LEU A 227 19.31 -4.99 -0.30
N LYS A 228 20.09 -4.26 0.48
CA LYS A 228 20.64 -2.96 0.10
C LYS A 228 21.44 -3.02 -1.19
N TYR A 229 22.33 -3.95 -1.26
CA TYR A 229 23.19 -4.11 -2.42
C TYR A 229 22.39 -4.44 -3.67
N ILE A 230 21.43 -5.39 -3.55
CA ILE A 230 20.56 -5.81 -4.65
C ILE A 230 19.73 -4.62 -5.16
N ASN A 231 19.03 -3.91 -4.26
CA ASN A 231 18.12 -2.83 -4.63
C ASN A 231 18.83 -1.64 -5.31
N CYS A 232 20.10 -1.41 -4.99
CA CYS A 232 20.88 -0.35 -5.64
C CYS A 232 21.52 -0.76 -6.99
N ARG A 233 21.43 -2.05 -7.39
CA ARG A 233 22.19 -2.59 -8.54
C ARG A 233 21.36 -3.58 -9.36
N LEU A 234 20.06 -3.29 -9.50
CA LEU A 234 19.15 -4.18 -10.23
C LEU A 234 19.55 -4.38 -11.70
N ASP A 235 20.21 -3.42 -12.31
CA ASP A 235 20.71 -3.45 -13.68
C ASP A 235 22.00 -4.30 -13.85
N GLU A 236 22.70 -4.59 -12.73
CA GLU A 236 23.96 -5.34 -12.73
C GLU A 236 23.76 -6.88 -12.74
N ASN A 237 24.86 -7.60 -12.80
CA ASN A 237 24.89 -9.06 -12.64
C ASN A 237 24.82 -9.42 -11.15
N LEU A 238 23.65 -9.87 -10.71
CA LEU A 238 23.37 -10.28 -9.33
C LEU A 238 23.28 -11.81 -9.20
N SER A 239 24.26 -12.54 -9.80
CA SER A 239 24.30 -14.01 -9.64
C SER A 239 24.62 -14.38 -8.19
N ILE A 240 24.15 -15.58 -7.78
CA ILE A 240 24.42 -16.13 -6.45
C ILE A 240 25.91 -16.19 -6.14
N ASP A 241 26.73 -16.48 -7.17
CA ASP A 241 28.19 -16.57 -7.02
C ASP A 241 28.80 -15.20 -6.65
N ILE A 242 28.43 -14.15 -7.37
CA ILE A 242 28.90 -12.78 -7.13
C ILE A 242 28.46 -12.29 -5.75
N LEU A 243 27.20 -12.57 -5.38
CA LEU A 243 26.67 -12.14 -4.08
C LEU A 243 27.36 -12.90 -2.93
N ALA A 244 27.55 -14.20 -3.07
CA ALA A 244 28.19 -15.02 -2.06
C ALA A 244 29.67 -14.61 -1.83
N GLU A 245 30.41 -14.35 -2.90
CA GLU A 245 31.78 -13.85 -2.84
C GLU A 245 31.84 -12.48 -2.16
N LYS A 246 30.99 -11.55 -2.59
CA LYS A 246 30.98 -10.17 -2.08
C LYS A 246 30.66 -10.06 -0.59
N PHE A 247 29.75 -10.89 -0.10
CA PHE A 247 29.31 -10.87 1.30
C PHE A 247 29.97 -11.93 2.17
N PHE A 248 30.96 -12.64 1.63
CA PHE A 248 31.71 -13.70 2.35
C PHE A 248 30.80 -14.79 2.93
N PHE A 249 29.77 -15.16 2.18
CA PHE A 249 28.88 -16.26 2.53
C PHE A 249 29.18 -17.52 1.73
N SER A 250 28.89 -18.70 2.32
CA SER A 250 28.63 -19.87 1.48
C SER A 250 27.28 -19.68 0.78
N LYS A 251 27.19 -20.07 -0.50
CA LYS A 251 25.96 -19.93 -1.32
C LYS A 251 24.73 -20.50 -0.62
N TYR A 252 24.86 -21.69 -0.06
CA TYR A 252 23.75 -22.37 0.64
C TYR A 252 23.28 -21.58 1.88
N HIS A 253 24.22 -21.13 2.70
CA HIS A 253 23.89 -20.36 3.90
C HIS A 253 23.22 -19.02 3.55
N MET A 254 23.73 -18.31 2.55
CA MET A 254 23.13 -17.06 2.07
C MET A 254 21.71 -17.28 1.57
N MET A 255 21.48 -18.26 0.69
CA MET A 255 20.16 -18.52 0.14
C MET A 255 19.14 -18.92 1.23
N ARG A 256 19.55 -19.76 2.18
CA ARG A 256 18.72 -20.19 3.30
C ARG A 256 18.36 -19.01 4.19
N LYS A 257 19.37 -18.26 4.67
CA LYS A 257 19.19 -17.14 5.57
C LYS A 257 18.34 -16.04 4.93
N PHE A 258 18.59 -15.73 3.67
CA PHE A 258 17.78 -14.77 2.93
C PHE A 258 16.31 -15.19 2.86
N LYS A 259 16.03 -16.48 2.57
CA LYS A 259 14.67 -17.00 2.52
C LYS A 259 13.99 -17.00 3.89
N GLU A 260 14.72 -17.33 4.96
CA GLU A 260 14.19 -17.30 6.34
C GLU A 260 13.81 -15.87 6.76
N GLU A 261 14.63 -14.86 6.44
CA GLU A 261 14.40 -13.47 6.85
C GLU A 261 13.44 -12.69 5.94
N THR A 262 13.32 -13.07 4.66
CA THR A 262 12.51 -12.32 3.68
C THR A 262 11.31 -13.09 3.15
N GLY A 263 11.24 -14.40 3.38
CA GLY A 263 10.24 -15.28 2.77
C GLY A 263 10.49 -15.62 1.29
N TYR A 264 11.44 -14.98 0.62
CA TYR A 264 11.70 -15.11 -0.81
C TYR A 264 13.04 -15.77 -1.11
N THR A 265 13.14 -16.46 -2.25
CA THR A 265 14.46 -16.78 -2.78
C THR A 265 15.11 -15.52 -3.36
N ILE A 266 16.43 -15.43 -3.29
CA ILE A 266 17.19 -14.28 -3.87
C ILE A 266 16.79 -14.05 -5.34
N HIS A 267 16.67 -15.13 -6.11
CA HIS A 267 16.29 -15.05 -7.52
C HIS A 267 14.88 -14.44 -7.73
N ASN A 268 13.89 -14.91 -6.96
CA ASN A 268 12.52 -14.39 -7.05
C ASN A 268 12.47 -12.93 -6.62
N TYR A 269 13.19 -12.56 -5.56
CA TYR A 269 13.29 -11.18 -5.10
C TYR A 269 13.86 -10.25 -6.17
N ILE A 270 15.03 -10.58 -6.74
CA ILE A 270 15.65 -9.80 -7.81
C ILE A 270 14.71 -9.68 -9.01
N THR A 271 14.10 -10.78 -9.42
CA THR A 271 13.18 -10.79 -10.57
C THR A 271 11.98 -9.88 -10.32
N SER A 272 11.34 -9.95 -9.14
CA SER A 272 10.21 -9.09 -8.78
C SER A 272 10.59 -7.61 -8.75
N LYS A 273 11.73 -7.26 -8.14
CA LYS A 273 12.20 -5.86 -8.11
C LYS A 273 12.52 -5.32 -9.49
N ARG A 274 13.15 -6.11 -10.35
CA ARG A 274 13.40 -5.75 -11.77
C ARG A 274 12.11 -5.51 -12.54
N LEU A 275 11.10 -6.36 -12.34
CA LEU A 275 9.80 -6.20 -13.02
C LEU A 275 9.06 -4.95 -12.57
N LEU A 276 9.12 -4.60 -11.28
CA LEU A 276 8.55 -3.36 -10.75
C LEU A 276 9.27 -2.14 -11.33
N LEU A 277 10.61 -2.15 -11.37
CA LEU A 277 11.40 -1.10 -12.00
C LEU A 277 11.06 -0.95 -13.49
N ALA A 278 10.98 -2.06 -14.23
CA ALA A 278 10.59 -2.02 -15.64
C ALA A 278 9.20 -1.42 -15.84
N ARG A 279 8.22 -1.80 -15.00
CA ARG A 279 6.86 -1.25 -15.04
C ARG A 279 6.85 0.26 -14.79
N SER A 280 7.59 0.72 -13.81
CA SER A 280 7.73 2.16 -13.52
C SER A 280 8.36 2.92 -14.70
N LEU A 281 9.41 2.38 -15.32
CA LEU A 281 10.03 2.97 -16.51
C LEU A 281 9.06 3.03 -17.70
N ILE A 282 8.26 1.98 -17.91
CA ILE A 282 7.25 1.93 -18.98
C ILE A 282 6.14 2.96 -18.72
N SER A 283 5.65 3.09 -17.50
CA SER A 283 4.64 4.10 -17.14
C SER A 283 5.13 5.53 -17.33
N GLN A 284 6.44 5.76 -17.25
CA GLN A 284 7.12 7.03 -17.54
C GLN A 284 7.39 7.24 -19.04
N GLY A 285 6.94 6.33 -19.92
CA GLY A 285 7.09 6.44 -21.36
C GLY A 285 8.37 5.82 -21.92
N THR A 286 9.15 5.09 -21.11
CA THR A 286 10.32 4.37 -21.63
C THR A 286 9.88 3.20 -22.52
N PRO A 287 10.43 3.05 -23.75
CA PRO A 287 10.12 1.92 -24.61
C PRO A 287 10.37 0.58 -23.92
N VAL A 288 9.45 -0.38 -24.10
CA VAL A 288 9.41 -1.65 -23.38
C VAL A 288 10.76 -2.41 -23.43
N LEU A 289 11.39 -2.48 -24.60
CA LEU A 289 12.70 -3.12 -24.76
C LEU A 289 13.77 -2.41 -23.93
N LYS A 290 13.80 -1.08 -23.96
CA LYS A 290 14.76 -0.27 -23.20
C LYS A 290 14.51 -0.41 -21.69
N ALA A 291 13.26 -0.39 -21.25
CA ALA A 291 12.88 -0.59 -19.87
C ALA A 291 13.32 -1.97 -19.35
N SER A 292 13.17 -3.05 -20.14
CA SER A 292 13.65 -4.38 -19.78
C SER A 292 15.17 -4.42 -19.56
N GLN A 293 15.94 -3.76 -20.45
CA GLN A 293 17.41 -3.69 -20.34
C GLN A 293 17.85 -2.86 -19.12
N GLN A 294 17.26 -1.67 -18.92
CA GLN A 294 17.56 -0.78 -17.80
C GLN A 294 17.20 -1.39 -16.45
N SER A 295 16.20 -2.28 -16.41
CA SER A 295 15.85 -3.01 -15.20
C SER A 295 16.69 -4.27 -14.97
N GLY A 296 17.67 -4.57 -15.84
CA GLY A 296 18.62 -5.65 -15.64
C GLY A 296 18.23 -7.00 -16.24
N PHE A 297 17.20 -7.08 -17.10
CA PHE A 297 16.92 -8.28 -17.85
C PHE A 297 17.85 -8.40 -19.06
N ARG A 298 18.55 -9.53 -19.16
CA ARG A 298 19.46 -9.83 -20.28
C ARG A 298 18.73 -10.47 -21.46
N ASP A 299 17.64 -11.16 -21.19
CA ASP A 299 16.81 -11.85 -22.18
C ASP A 299 15.40 -11.28 -22.20
N TYR A 300 15.00 -10.76 -23.37
CA TYR A 300 13.70 -10.11 -23.55
C TYR A 300 12.53 -11.11 -23.46
N THR A 301 12.72 -12.35 -23.93
CA THR A 301 11.68 -13.37 -23.84
C THR A 301 11.38 -13.75 -22.41
N THR A 302 12.42 -13.90 -21.60
CA THR A 302 12.31 -14.14 -20.16
C THR A 302 11.62 -12.97 -19.46
N PHE A 303 11.95 -11.71 -19.84
CA PHE A 303 11.27 -10.52 -19.32
C PHE A 303 9.77 -10.57 -19.62
N ILE A 304 9.35 -10.73 -20.87
CA ILE A 304 7.93 -10.74 -21.25
C ILE A 304 7.16 -11.83 -20.52
N ARG A 305 7.71 -13.03 -20.44
CA ARG A 305 7.10 -14.15 -19.71
C ARG A 305 6.92 -13.85 -18.23
N SER A 306 7.96 -13.35 -17.60
CA SER A 306 7.95 -12.99 -16.17
C SER A 306 7.01 -11.83 -15.89
N TYR A 307 6.97 -10.81 -16.76
CA TYR A 307 6.09 -9.67 -16.66
C TYR A 307 4.61 -10.10 -16.73
N LYS A 308 4.26 -10.91 -17.74
CA LYS A 308 2.89 -11.45 -17.88
C LYS A 308 2.50 -12.32 -16.68
N LYS A 309 3.43 -13.14 -16.16
CA LYS A 309 3.18 -13.95 -14.97
C LYS A 309 2.91 -13.09 -13.73
N GLN A 310 3.66 -12.00 -13.55
CA GLN A 310 3.56 -11.16 -12.35
C GLN A 310 2.38 -10.17 -12.40
N PHE A 311 2.10 -9.58 -13.57
CA PHE A 311 1.12 -8.51 -13.71
C PHE A 311 -0.17 -8.94 -14.44
N GLY A 312 -0.24 -10.16 -14.95
CA GLY A 312 -1.40 -10.68 -15.69
C GLY A 312 -1.53 -10.14 -17.12
N THR A 313 -0.78 -9.11 -17.48
CA THR A 313 -0.83 -8.41 -18.78
C THR A 313 0.54 -8.31 -19.42
N THR A 314 0.60 -8.04 -20.72
CA THR A 314 1.86 -7.75 -21.42
C THR A 314 2.27 -6.29 -21.21
N PRO A 315 3.58 -5.96 -21.27
CA PRO A 315 4.05 -4.58 -21.05
C PRO A 315 3.45 -3.56 -22.04
N SER A 316 3.14 -3.99 -23.26
CA SER A 316 2.57 -3.13 -24.31
C SER A 316 1.12 -2.69 -24.06
N CYS A 317 0.39 -3.36 -23.18
CA CYS A 317 -0.98 -2.96 -22.83
C CYS A 317 -1.02 -1.76 -21.85
N ASN A 318 0.09 -1.41 -21.21
CA ASN A 318 0.16 -0.33 -20.22
C ASN A 318 0.54 1.04 -20.82
N THR A 319 0.72 1.15 -22.13
CA THR A 319 1.09 2.41 -22.81
C THR A 319 -0.12 3.25 -23.25
N ASN A 320 -1.36 2.77 -23.05
CA ASN A 320 -2.60 3.39 -23.55
C ASN A 320 -3.62 3.73 -22.42
N SER A 321 -3.17 3.96 -21.21
CA SER A 321 -4.06 4.40 -20.12
C SER A 321 -3.59 5.71 -19.49
#